data_c8193098b97e6a4b0a1f85be3aa33332
#
_entry.id   c8193098b97e6a4b0a1f85be3aa33332
#
_cell.length_a   1.000
_cell.length_b   1.000
_cell.length_c   1.000
_cell.angle_alpha   90.00
_cell.angle_beta   90.00
_cell.angle_gamma   90.00
#
_symmetry.space_group_name_H-M   'P 1'
#
loop_
_entity.id
_entity.type
_entity.pdbx_description
1 polymer ?
#
loop_
_entity_poly.entity_id
_entity_poly.type
_entity_poly.pdbx_seq_one_letter_code
_entity_poly.pdbx_strand_id
1 'polypeptide(L)'
;MVITNEQLVARIQAGEETVANMLQLWQQTKAFVAKLAKKYKGYAEFDDLMQEGYLGLNEAVNHYDVSQHIPFINYAAYWIKQRMQRFTERNSTVRLPSDMYHSVMKYRRIVGEYMKIYNR
;
A
#
# COMPACT_ATOMS: atom_id res chain seq x y z
N MET A 1 -18.72 4.74 21.07
CA MET A 1 -17.61 3.81 21.25
C MET A 1 -16.91 3.55 19.93
N VAL A 2 -15.60 3.62 19.96
CA VAL A 2 -14.82 3.43 18.76
C VAL A 2 -14.42 1.96 18.62
N ILE A 3 -14.67 1.40 17.44
CA ILE A 3 -14.28 0.02 17.18
C ILE A 3 -12.85 0.05 16.66
N THR A 4 -12.00 -0.78 17.23
CA THR A 4 -10.60 -0.79 16.81
C THR A 4 -10.43 -1.45 15.45
N ASN A 5 -9.32 -1.17 14.81
CA ASN A 5 -9.02 -1.80 13.53
C ASN A 5 -9.00 -3.32 13.66
N GLU A 6 -8.41 -3.81 14.76
CA GLU A 6 -8.32 -5.25 14.98
C GLU A 6 -9.69 -5.89 15.11
N GLN A 7 -10.61 -5.20 15.78
CA GLN A 7 -11.97 -5.71 15.91
C GLN A 7 -12.67 -5.78 14.58
N LEU A 8 -12.48 -4.74 13.75
CA LEU A 8 -13.09 -4.72 12.43
C LEU A 8 -12.51 -5.83 11.55
N VAL A 9 -11.20 -6.02 11.61
CA VAL A 9 -10.57 -7.07 10.82
C VAL A 9 -11.09 -8.44 11.23
N ALA A 10 -11.26 -8.66 12.55
CA ALA A 10 -11.76 -9.93 13.03
C ALA A 10 -13.17 -10.20 12.48
N ARG A 11 -14.00 -9.17 12.45
CA ARG A 11 -15.36 -9.33 11.92
C ARG A 11 -15.35 -9.66 10.45
N ILE A 12 -14.50 -8.97 9.71
CA ILE A 12 -14.41 -9.20 8.27
C ILE A 12 -13.93 -10.62 8.00
N GLN A 13 -12.93 -11.07 8.73
CA GLN A 13 -12.42 -12.43 8.56
C GLN A 13 -13.46 -13.48 8.91
N ALA A 14 -14.35 -13.13 9.84
CA ALA A 14 -15.42 -14.03 10.22
C ALA A 14 -16.60 -14.01 9.26
N GLY A 15 -16.54 -13.14 8.26
CA GLY A 15 -17.62 -13.02 7.28
C GLY A 15 -18.80 -12.21 7.75
N GLU A 16 -18.63 -11.43 8.81
CA GLU A 16 -19.73 -10.63 9.37
C GLU A 16 -19.78 -9.25 8.72
N GLU A 17 -20.90 -8.96 8.07
CA GLU A 17 -21.12 -7.65 7.44
C GLU A 17 -19.86 -7.10 6.82
N THR A 18 -19.28 -7.88 5.93
CA THR A 18 -17.96 -7.56 5.40
C THR A 18 -17.90 -6.21 4.70
N VAL A 19 -18.94 -5.84 3.96
CA VAL A 19 -18.95 -4.57 3.24
C VAL A 19 -18.96 -3.40 4.21
N ALA A 20 -19.87 -3.45 5.18
CA ALA A 20 -19.98 -2.36 6.15
C ALA A 20 -18.73 -2.22 7.01
N ASN A 21 -18.20 -3.34 7.44
CA ASN A 21 -17.01 -3.32 8.29
C ASN A 21 -15.77 -2.89 7.51
N MET A 22 -15.68 -3.28 6.24
CA MET A 22 -14.57 -2.85 5.41
C MET A 22 -14.64 -1.35 5.15
N LEU A 23 -15.84 -0.82 4.95
CA LEU A 23 -16.01 0.61 4.76
C LEU A 23 -15.58 1.38 6.02
N GLN A 24 -15.99 0.86 7.18
CA GLN A 24 -15.61 1.50 8.44
C GLN A 24 -14.10 1.46 8.63
N LEU A 25 -13.48 0.32 8.32
CA LEU A 25 -12.04 0.19 8.43
C LEU A 25 -11.34 1.17 7.50
N TRP A 26 -11.84 1.30 6.27
CA TRP A 26 -11.27 2.24 5.31
C TRP A 26 -11.36 3.67 5.84
N GLN A 27 -12.50 4.03 6.42
CA GLN A 27 -12.66 5.37 6.96
C GLN A 27 -11.70 5.64 8.11
N GLN A 28 -11.42 4.63 8.92
CA GLN A 28 -10.50 4.79 10.04
C GLN A 28 -9.05 4.84 9.62
N THR A 29 -8.71 4.26 8.47
CA THR A 29 -7.32 4.19 8.04
C THR A 29 -7.00 5.09 6.85
N LYS A 30 -8.01 5.69 6.26
CA LYS A 30 -7.86 6.47 5.04
C LYS A 30 -6.80 7.57 5.15
N ALA A 31 -6.79 8.28 6.27
CA ALA A 31 -5.82 9.36 6.45
C ALA A 31 -4.39 8.82 6.48
N PHE A 32 -4.21 7.66 7.09
CA PHE A 32 -2.91 7.03 7.14
C PHE A 32 -2.46 6.60 5.74
N VAL A 33 -3.40 6.05 4.97
CA VAL A 33 -3.10 5.65 3.59
C VAL A 33 -2.73 6.87 2.76
N ALA A 34 -3.44 7.97 2.95
CA ALA A 34 -3.13 9.20 2.24
C ALA A 34 -1.73 9.70 2.58
N LYS A 35 -1.36 9.56 3.84
CA LYS A 35 -0.03 9.98 4.27
C LYS A 35 1.05 9.15 3.57
N LEU A 36 0.82 7.85 3.42
CA LEU A 36 1.75 7.00 2.70
C LEU A 36 1.78 7.34 1.22
N ALA A 37 0.61 7.63 0.64
CA ALA A 37 0.53 7.96 -0.77
C ALA A 37 1.31 9.23 -1.12
N LYS A 38 1.36 10.17 -0.19
CA LYS A 38 2.07 11.41 -0.43
C LYS A 38 3.56 11.20 -0.65
N LYS A 39 4.10 10.10 -0.14
CA LYS A 39 5.53 9.80 -0.34
C LYS A 39 5.83 9.46 -1.79
N TYR A 40 4.82 9.12 -2.56
CA TYR A 40 4.98 8.77 -3.96
C TYR A 40 4.48 9.85 -4.90
N LYS A 41 4.24 11.05 -4.33
CA LYS A 41 3.78 12.17 -5.13
C LYS A 41 4.81 12.46 -6.20
N GLY A 42 4.34 12.67 -7.42
CA GLY A 42 5.23 12.90 -8.53
C GLY A 42 5.57 11.66 -9.33
N TYR A 43 5.33 10.49 -8.74
CA TYR A 43 5.57 9.22 -9.43
C TYR A 43 4.28 8.64 -9.99
N ALA A 44 3.15 9.02 -9.42
CA ALA A 44 1.85 8.52 -9.85
C ALA A 44 0.76 9.46 -9.36
N GLU A 45 -0.42 9.33 -9.95
CA GLU A 45 -1.56 10.13 -9.54
C GLU A 45 -1.99 9.74 -8.14
N PHE A 46 -2.35 10.74 -7.36
CA PHE A 46 -2.75 10.51 -5.99
C PHE A 46 -3.94 9.55 -5.88
N ASP A 47 -4.94 9.75 -6.75
CA ASP A 47 -6.13 8.89 -6.70
C ASP A 47 -5.79 7.44 -7.01
N ASP A 48 -4.88 7.23 -7.94
CA ASP A 48 -4.45 5.87 -8.27
C ASP A 48 -3.71 5.24 -7.10
N LEU A 49 -2.89 6.04 -6.42
CA LEU A 49 -2.18 5.55 -5.24
C LEU A 49 -3.14 5.20 -4.13
N MET A 50 -4.21 6.00 -3.97
CA MET A 50 -5.21 5.69 -2.95
C MET A 50 -5.94 4.39 -3.26
N GLN A 51 -6.20 4.12 -4.54
CA GLN A 51 -6.81 2.86 -4.93
C GLN A 51 -5.89 1.68 -4.61
N GLU A 52 -4.62 1.84 -4.93
CA GLU A 52 -3.64 0.80 -4.60
C GLU A 52 -3.56 0.62 -3.08
N GLY A 53 -3.65 1.72 -2.35
CA GLY A 53 -3.65 1.65 -0.90
C GLY A 53 -4.82 0.86 -0.36
N TYR A 54 -5.99 1.08 -0.94
CA TYR A 54 -7.17 0.33 -0.53
C TYR A 54 -7.00 -1.16 -0.81
N LEU A 55 -6.46 -1.49 -1.98
CA LEU A 55 -6.23 -2.89 -2.32
C LEU A 55 -5.22 -3.53 -1.38
N GLY A 56 -4.20 -2.77 -1.01
CA GLY A 56 -3.22 -3.26 -0.04
C GLY A 56 -3.84 -3.47 1.32
N LEU A 57 -4.73 -2.57 1.72
CA LEU A 57 -5.45 -2.71 2.98
C LEU A 57 -6.28 -4.00 2.96
N ASN A 58 -6.96 -4.24 1.86
CA ASN A 58 -7.79 -5.43 1.72
C ASN A 58 -6.94 -6.70 1.81
N GLU A 59 -5.78 -6.69 1.17
CA GLU A 59 -4.88 -7.83 1.27
C GLU A 59 -4.41 -8.04 2.69
N ALA A 60 -4.12 -6.94 3.39
CA ALA A 60 -3.70 -7.03 4.78
C ALA A 60 -4.78 -7.66 5.64
N VAL A 61 -6.03 -7.28 5.40
CA VAL A 61 -7.15 -7.86 6.16
C VAL A 61 -7.20 -9.36 5.97
N ASN A 62 -6.99 -9.81 4.74
CA ASN A 62 -7.09 -11.23 4.44
C ASN A 62 -5.94 -12.06 5.02
N HIS A 63 -4.82 -11.43 5.27
CA HIS A 63 -3.63 -12.15 5.77
C HIS A 63 -3.28 -11.86 7.22
N TYR A 64 -3.99 -10.95 7.85
CA TYR A 64 -3.65 -10.55 9.21
C TYR A 64 -3.90 -11.68 10.20
N ASP A 65 -2.96 -11.88 11.11
CA ASP A 65 -3.07 -12.88 12.15
C ASP A 65 -3.01 -12.17 13.50
N VAL A 66 -4.14 -12.07 14.18
CA VAL A 66 -4.22 -11.34 15.42
C VAL A 66 -3.37 -11.98 16.52
N SER A 67 -3.07 -13.27 16.39
CA SER A 67 -2.27 -13.95 17.40
C SER A 67 -0.82 -13.49 17.42
N GLN A 68 -0.39 -12.78 16.38
CA GLN A 68 0.97 -12.27 16.33
C GLN A 68 1.16 -11.04 17.19
N HIS A 69 0.08 -10.46 17.70
CA HIS A 69 0.12 -9.27 18.58
C HIS A 69 0.80 -8.07 17.92
N ILE A 70 0.69 -7.95 16.62
CA ILE A 70 1.20 -6.79 15.90
C ILE A 70 0.00 -5.89 15.60
N PRO A 71 0.08 -4.59 15.90
CA PRO A 71 -1.05 -3.71 15.56
C PRO A 71 -1.37 -3.80 14.08
N PHE A 72 -2.65 -3.88 13.76
CA PHE A 72 -3.05 -4.06 12.37
C PHE A 72 -2.51 -2.96 11.47
N ILE A 73 -2.52 -1.71 11.94
CA ILE A 73 -2.07 -0.61 11.08
C ILE A 73 -0.61 -0.76 10.66
N ASN A 74 0.23 -1.30 11.55
CA ASN A 74 1.62 -1.51 11.23
C ASN A 74 1.78 -2.63 10.20
N TYR A 75 0.99 -3.67 10.35
CA TYR A 75 1.00 -4.78 9.41
C TYR A 75 0.49 -4.32 8.05
N ALA A 76 -0.60 -3.56 8.06
CA ALA A 76 -1.20 -3.09 6.82
C ALA A 76 -0.27 -2.13 6.07
N ALA A 77 0.53 -1.36 6.80
CA ALA A 77 1.44 -0.42 6.18
C ALA A 77 2.37 -1.13 5.20
N TYR A 78 2.83 -2.32 5.55
CA TYR A 78 3.71 -3.08 4.68
C TYR A 78 3.00 -3.41 3.35
N TRP A 79 1.77 -3.92 3.43
CA TRP A 79 1.02 -4.28 2.23
C TRP A 79 0.71 -3.07 1.38
N ILE A 80 0.33 -1.98 2.03
CA ILE A 80 -0.01 -0.75 1.33
C ILE A 80 1.20 -0.20 0.59
N LYS A 81 2.34 -0.14 1.27
CA LYS A 81 3.56 0.37 0.66
C LYS A 81 4.01 -0.50 -0.51
N GLN A 82 3.90 -1.80 -0.35
CA GLN A 82 4.28 -2.72 -1.42
C GLN A 82 3.44 -2.49 -2.67
N ARG A 83 2.14 -2.30 -2.48
CA ARG A 83 1.27 -2.07 -3.62
C ARG A 83 1.58 -0.74 -4.31
N MET A 84 1.78 0.30 -3.51
CA MET A 84 2.07 1.62 -4.06
C MET A 84 3.41 1.62 -4.78
N GLN A 85 4.40 0.99 -4.19
CA GLN A 85 5.72 0.92 -4.79
C GLN A 85 5.71 0.17 -6.11
N ARG A 86 5.03 -0.96 -6.15
CA ARG A 86 4.93 -1.72 -7.40
C ARG A 86 4.19 -0.94 -8.47
N PHE A 87 3.15 -0.21 -8.07
CA PHE A 87 2.38 0.58 -9.00
C PHE A 87 3.26 1.67 -9.61
N THR A 88 4.05 2.37 -8.78
CA THR A 88 4.91 3.43 -9.30
C THR A 88 6.00 2.86 -10.20
N GLU A 89 6.52 1.70 -9.87
CA GLU A 89 7.54 1.07 -10.69
C GLU A 89 7.00 0.69 -12.06
N ARG A 90 5.80 0.17 -12.11
CA ARG A 90 5.18 -0.19 -13.38
C ARG A 90 4.93 1.03 -14.24
N ASN A 91 4.58 2.14 -13.62
CA ASN A 91 4.28 3.36 -14.36
C ASN A 91 5.50 4.19 -14.66
N SER A 92 6.61 3.93 -14.01
CA SER A 92 7.80 4.74 -14.17
C SER A 92 8.49 4.50 -15.50
N THR A 93 8.06 3.49 -16.25
CA THR A 93 8.61 3.26 -17.56
C THR A 93 8.13 4.34 -18.53
N VAL A 94 7.15 5.11 -18.13
CA VAL A 94 6.63 6.15 -18.97
C VAL A 94 7.65 7.23 -18.79
N ARG A 95 7.63 8.30 -18.55
CA ARG A 95 8.55 9.29 -18.51
C ARG A 95 8.63 9.94 -17.20
N LEU A 96 9.77 10.06 -16.65
CA LEU A 96 10.04 10.70 -15.38
C LEU A 96 10.85 11.95 -15.59
N PRO A 97 10.70 12.93 -14.71
CA PRO A 97 11.62 14.07 -14.72
C PRO A 97 13.02 13.52 -14.48
N SER A 98 14.01 14.22 -14.98
CA SER A 98 15.39 13.79 -14.86
C SER A 98 15.80 13.29 -13.50
N ASP A 99 15.54 14.07 -12.49
CA ASP A 99 15.96 13.70 -11.13
C ASP A 99 15.36 12.38 -10.68
N MET A 100 14.09 12.24 -10.94
CA MET A 100 13.40 11.02 -10.56
C MET A 100 13.91 9.86 -11.35
N TYR A 101 14.11 10.09 -12.64
CA TYR A 101 14.61 9.05 -13.50
C TYR A 101 15.96 8.54 -13.00
N HIS A 102 16.84 9.46 -12.65
CA HIS A 102 18.15 9.06 -12.16
C HIS A 102 18.07 8.29 -10.86
N SER A 103 17.20 8.70 -9.97
CA SER A 103 17.01 8.00 -8.72
C SER A 103 16.51 6.59 -8.94
N VAL A 104 15.53 6.45 -9.82
CA VAL A 104 14.96 5.16 -10.13
C VAL A 104 15.99 4.27 -10.83
N MET A 105 16.72 4.83 -11.76
CA MET A 105 17.71 4.06 -12.47
C MET A 105 18.86 3.63 -11.57
N LYS A 106 19.24 4.49 -10.65
CA LYS A 106 20.28 4.13 -9.71
C LYS A 106 19.81 2.96 -8.86
N TYR A 107 18.58 3.04 -8.41
CA TYR A 107 17.99 1.98 -7.62
C TYR A 107 17.96 0.67 -8.42
N ARG A 108 17.51 0.75 -9.65
CA ARG A 108 17.42 -0.42 -10.51
C ARG A 108 18.78 -0.99 -10.87
N ARG A 109 19.77 -0.12 -10.96
CA ARG A 109 21.10 -0.60 -11.25
C ARG A 109 21.61 -1.37 -10.06
N ILE A 110 21.34 -0.85 -8.89
CA ILE A 110 21.72 -1.52 -7.68
C ILE A 110 20.91 -2.78 -7.48
N VAL A 111 19.61 -2.69 -7.74
CA VAL A 111 18.74 -3.81 -7.61
C VAL A 111 18.76 -4.60 -8.85
N GLY A 112 18.84 -3.88 -9.89
CA GLY A 112 18.61 -4.51 -11.07
C GLY A 112 19.81 -4.82 -11.83
N GLU A 113 20.84 -4.41 -11.44
CA GLU A 113 21.99 -4.75 -12.07
C GLU A 113 22.12 -5.96 -11.74
N TYR A 114 21.42 -5.96 -11.31
CA TYR A 114 20.74 -6.75 -10.87
C TYR A 114 19.66 -6.91 -11.78
N MET A 115 19.15 -6.41 -12.37
CA MET A 115 18.15 -6.57 -13.11
C MET A 115 18.41 -6.19 -14.37
N LYS A 116 19.11 -5.56 -14.75
CA LYS A 116 19.32 -5.10 -15.66
C LYS A 116 18.74 -4.90 -16.38
N ILE A 117 18.22 -4.23 -15.87
CA ILE A 117 17.46 -3.86 -15.91
C ILE A 117 16.71 -4.00 -16.15
N TYR A 118 16.85 -3.79 -15.74
CA TYR A 118 15.86 -3.69 -15.56
C TYR A 118 15.24 -4.08 -16.09
N ASN A 119 15.53 -4.33 -16.41
CA ASN A 119 15.02 -4.34 -16.83
C ASN A 119 14.59 -4.82 -16.98
N ARG A 120 15.19 -4.78 -16.68
CA ARG A 120 14.77 -4.81 -16.52
C ARG A 120 14.39 -5.13 -16.59
#